data_bf22fa1965517b91c7b737fedf58d42b
#
_entry.id   bf22fa1965517b91c7b737fedf58d42b
#
_cell.length_a   1.000
_cell.length_b   1.000
_cell.length_c   1.000
_cell.angle_alpha   90.00
_cell.angle_beta   90.00
_cell.angle_gamma   90.00
#
_symmetry.space_group_name_H-M   'P 1'
#
loop_
_entity.id
_entity.type
_entity.pdbx_description
1 polymer ?
#
loop_
_entity_poly.entity_id
_entity_poly.type
_entity_poly.pdbx_seq_one_letter_code
_entity_poly.pdbx_strand_id
1 'polypeptide(L)'
;MIRSWKAVKARINHCRRCETDHVRHLVVPTGHKRHPPCSPPRPTRLLFVSVAPPWDGSYFWDETQADTLRAGLFAALTTAGYPVATPDEFCEQGFFMVPAVKCPSCHNGKDARPSAGAVTNCAPFLREQCAIIAPERILALGQAAMDSLAGAFGLQTTGTLGKDRQHPWRVMLAGRHVPVSGTYFAGTRRHRKFGDIIADIRTMLDGDGWGK
;
A
#
# COMPACT_ATOMS: atom_id res chain seq x y z
N MET A 1 -4.95 -22.78 5.61
CA MET A 1 -5.16 -22.90 4.13
C MET A 1 -5.03 -21.51 3.51
N ILE A 2 -4.00 -21.27 2.69
CA ILE A 2 -3.79 -19.98 2.01
C ILE A 2 -4.86 -19.87 0.92
N ARG A 3 -5.69 -18.83 0.99
CA ARG A 3 -6.74 -18.59 -0.02
C ARG A 3 -6.09 -18.00 -1.28
N SER A 4 -6.73 -18.20 -2.44
CA SER A 4 -6.23 -17.66 -3.71
C SER A 4 -6.44 -16.14 -3.80
N TRP A 5 -5.63 -15.46 -4.62
CA TRP A 5 -5.80 -14.03 -4.93
C TRP A 5 -7.23 -13.71 -5.40
N LYS A 6 -7.79 -14.54 -6.27
CA LYS A 6 -9.18 -14.43 -6.75
C LYS A 6 -10.19 -14.48 -5.59
N ALA A 7 -9.99 -15.36 -4.63
CA ALA A 7 -10.90 -15.49 -3.48
C ALA A 7 -10.87 -14.29 -2.55
N VAL A 8 -9.68 -13.71 -2.26
CA VAL A 8 -9.59 -12.51 -1.43
C VAL A 8 -10.20 -11.30 -2.14
N LYS A 9 -10.00 -11.15 -3.46
CA LYS A 9 -10.65 -10.11 -4.27
C LYS A 9 -12.16 -10.18 -4.18
N ALA A 10 -12.75 -11.36 -4.38
CA ALA A 10 -14.18 -11.55 -4.27
C ALA A 10 -14.73 -11.14 -2.90
N ARG A 11 -14.06 -11.51 -1.81
CA ARG A 11 -14.47 -11.13 -0.45
C ARG A 11 -14.35 -9.64 -0.18
N ILE A 12 -13.34 -8.96 -0.73
CA ILE A 12 -13.22 -7.51 -0.65
C ILE A 12 -14.42 -6.85 -1.33
N ASN A 13 -14.79 -7.29 -2.53
CA ASN A 13 -15.93 -6.73 -3.27
C ASN A 13 -17.26 -6.87 -2.52
N HIS A 14 -17.47 -7.97 -1.82
CA HIS A 14 -18.70 -8.23 -1.06
C HIS A 14 -18.65 -7.75 0.40
N CYS A 15 -17.53 -7.16 0.83
CA CYS A 15 -17.38 -6.69 2.21
C CYS A 15 -18.34 -5.53 2.53
N ARG A 16 -19.05 -5.62 3.67
CA ARG A 16 -20.00 -4.61 4.19
C ARG A 16 -19.66 -4.16 5.61
N ARG A 17 -18.49 -4.53 6.15
CA ARG A 17 -18.15 -4.32 7.57
C ARG A 17 -18.22 -2.87 8.00
N CYS A 18 -17.80 -1.93 7.14
CA CYS A 18 -17.81 -0.53 7.48
C CYS A 18 -19.19 0.12 7.39
N GLU A 19 -20.14 -0.49 6.66
CA GLU A 19 -21.53 -0.02 6.58
C GLU A 19 -22.31 -0.33 7.85
N THR A 20 -22.02 -1.47 8.50
CA THR A 20 -22.66 -1.92 9.74
C THR A 20 -22.07 -1.30 11.00
N ASP A 21 -20.79 -0.94 10.97
CA ASP A 21 -20.06 -0.46 12.15
C ASP A 21 -20.14 1.07 12.33
N HIS A 22 -21.10 1.75 11.70
CA HIS A 22 -21.26 3.22 11.75
C HIS A 22 -19.95 3.98 11.54
N VAL A 23 -19.09 3.48 10.67
CA VAL A 23 -17.81 4.11 10.36
C VAL A 23 -18.12 5.43 9.64
N ARG A 24 -18.08 6.53 10.40
CA ARG A 24 -18.29 7.88 9.86
C ARG A 24 -17.28 8.12 8.74
N HIS A 25 -17.75 8.73 7.67
CA HIS A 25 -16.96 9.12 6.48
C HIS A 25 -16.63 8.01 5.49
N LEU A 26 -17.19 6.81 5.62
CA LEU A 26 -17.16 5.81 4.58
C LEU A 26 -18.46 5.87 3.79
N VAL A 27 -18.46 6.67 2.76
CA VAL A 27 -19.44 6.51 1.68
C VAL A 27 -18.80 5.48 0.74
N VAL A 28 -19.44 4.32 0.58
CA VAL A 28 -19.03 3.31 -0.40
C VAL A 28 -20.03 3.36 -1.53
N PRO A 29 -19.83 4.21 -2.56
CA PRO A 29 -20.61 4.09 -3.77
C PRO A 29 -20.37 2.68 -4.32
N THR A 30 -21.41 2.03 -4.78
CA THR A 30 -21.32 0.75 -5.46
C THR A 30 -20.27 0.84 -6.57
N GLY A 31 -19.23 0.00 -6.51
CA GLY A 31 -18.16 -0.06 -7.49
C GLY A 31 -16.82 0.58 -7.10
N HIS A 32 -16.73 1.29 -5.97
CA HIS A 32 -15.49 1.96 -5.55
C HIS A 32 -14.56 1.12 -4.66
N LYS A 33 -14.91 -0.12 -4.38
CA LYS A 33 -13.99 -1.04 -3.69
C LYS A 33 -12.88 -1.43 -4.65
N ARG A 34 -11.66 -1.05 -4.31
CA ARG A 34 -10.53 -1.17 -5.21
C ARG A 34 -9.56 -2.26 -4.75
N HIS A 35 -9.17 -3.06 -5.67
CA HIS A 35 -8.07 -4.00 -5.57
C HIS A 35 -7.36 -4.03 -6.92
N PRO A 36 -6.09 -4.40 -6.98
CA PRO A 36 -5.37 -4.52 -8.25
C PRO A 36 -6.13 -5.40 -9.25
N PRO A 37 -6.26 -5.00 -10.52
CA PRO A 37 -6.95 -5.78 -11.55
C PRO A 37 -6.18 -7.05 -11.90
N CYS A 38 -4.86 -6.99 -11.87
CA CYS A 38 -3.93 -8.07 -12.18
C CYS A 38 -3.64 -8.98 -10.99
N SER A 39 -2.94 -10.06 -11.24
CA SER A 39 -2.34 -10.90 -10.21
C SER A 39 -0.96 -10.35 -9.82
N PRO A 40 -0.53 -10.54 -8.55
CA PRO A 40 0.82 -10.13 -8.16
C PRO A 40 1.89 -10.84 -8.99
N PRO A 41 2.98 -10.14 -9.36
CA PRO A 41 4.13 -10.76 -10.01
C PRO A 41 4.80 -11.79 -9.09
N ARG A 42 5.50 -12.75 -9.67
CA ARG A 42 6.24 -13.75 -8.92
C ARG A 42 7.66 -13.89 -9.49
N PRO A 43 8.67 -13.52 -8.72
CA PRO A 43 8.63 -12.98 -7.35
C PRO A 43 8.07 -11.55 -7.30
N THR A 44 7.44 -11.18 -6.17
CA THR A 44 7.16 -9.77 -5.84
C THR A 44 8.36 -9.25 -5.03
N ARG A 45 9.20 -8.45 -5.65
CA ARG A 45 10.42 -7.87 -5.03
C ARG A 45 10.06 -6.82 -3.97
N LEU A 46 9.12 -5.93 -4.30
CA LEU A 46 8.67 -4.88 -3.39
C LEU A 46 7.16 -4.68 -3.49
N LEU A 47 6.49 -4.85 -2.35
CA LEU A 47 5.08 -4.52 -2.18
C LEU A 47 4.96 -3.12 -1.62
N PHE A 48 4.35 -2.21 -2.36
CA PHE A 48 3.94 -0.92 -1.86
C PHE A 48 2.56 -1.01 -1.20
N VAL A 49 2.42 -0.35 -0.05
CA VAL A 49 1.14 -0.26 0.65
C VAL A 49 0.73 1.21 0.72
N SER A 50 -0.34 1.59 0.02
CA SER A 50 -0.96 2.90 0.13
C SER A 50 -2.02 2.92 1.23
N VAL A 51 -2.54 4.10 1.60
CA VAL A 51 -3.53 4.21 2.69
C VAL A 51 -4.90 3.71 2.28
N ALA A 52 -5.47 4.25 1.21
CA ALA A 52 -6.80 3.95 0.68
C ALA A 52 -6.89 4.40 -0.79
N PRO A 53 -7.90 3.92 -1.56
CA PRO A 53 -8.22 4.49 -2.87
C PRO A 53 -8.66 5.95 -2.73
N PRO A 54 -8.39 6.82 -3.72
CA PRO A 54 -8.90 8.18 -3.76
C PRO A 54 -10.44 8.23 -3.84
N TRP A 55 -11.00 9.30 -3.26
CA TRP A 55 -12.45 9.55 -3.27
C TRP A 55 -13.00 9.93 -4.64
N ASP A 56 -12.22 10.65 -5.43
CA ASP A 56 -12.59 11.12 -6.77
C ASP A 56 -12.76 9.99 -7.80
N GLY A 57 -12.47 8.76 -7.41
CA GLY A 57 -12.56 7.57 -8.27
C GLY A 57 -11.31 7.30 -9.10
N SER A 58 -10.32 8.19 -9.08
CA SER A 58 -9.01 7.88 -9.66
C SER A 58 -8.40 6.65 -9.00
N TYR A 59 -7.57 5.92 -9.71
CA TYR A 59 -7.04 4.68 -9.18
C TYR A 59 -5.66 4.36 -9.77
N PHE A 60 -4.74 4.00 -8.91
CA PHE A 60 -3.36 3.69 -9.29
C PHE A 60 -3.24 2.76 -10.51
N TRP A 61 -4.13 1.78 -10.65
CA TRP A 61 -4.11 0.78 -11.72
C TRP A 61 -4.93 1.16 -12.96
N ASP A 62 -5.64 2.28 -12.93
CA ASP A 62 -6.47 2.75 -14.04
C ASP A 62 -5.72 3.80 -14.85
N GLU A 63 -5.15 3.39 -15.98
CA GLU A 63 -4.37 4.28 -16.86
C GLU A 63 -5.23 5.29 -17.61
N THR A 64 -6.55 5.08 -17.66
CA THR A 64 -7.47 6.02 -18.33
C THR A 64 -7.65 7.30 -17.52
N GLN A 65 -7.23 7.29 -16.24
CA GLN A 65 -7.35 8.42 -15.33
C GLN A 65 -5.98 8.89 -14.83
N ALA A 66 -5.86 10.21 -14.61
CA ALA A 66 -4.70 10.76 -13.95
C ALA A 66 -4.69 10.36 -12.47
N ASP A 67 -3.62 9.72 -12.01
CA ASP A 67 -3.41 9.37 -10.60
C ASP A 67 -2.07 9.96 -10.13
N THR A 68 -2.15 10.84 -9.12
CA THR A 68 -0.97 11.56 -8.62
C THR A 68 0.02 10.65 -7.89
N LEU A 69 -0.49 9.61 -7.21
CA LEU A 69 0.36 8.63 -6.53
C LEU A 69 1.14 7.81 -7.55
N ARG A 70 0.48 7.31 -8.60
CA ARG A 70 1.13 6.58 -9.69
C ARG A 70 2.22 7.42 -10.35
N ALA A 71 1.88 8.64 -10.76
CA ALA A 71 2.82 9.54 -11.41
C ALA A 71 4.05 9.85 -10.53
N GLY A 72 3.84 10.12 -9.24
CA GLY A 72 4.92 10.41 -8.31
C GLY A 72 5.78 9.18 -7.99
N LEU A 73 5.16 8.02 -7.79
CA LEU A 73 5.87 6.77 -7.51
C LEU A 73 6.69 6.29 -8.71
N PHE A 74 6.14 6.37 -9.92
CA PHE A 74 6.88 6.00 -11.14
C PHE A 74 8.07 6.93 -11.38
N ALA A 75 7.90 8.24 -11.15
CA ALA A 75 9.02 9.17 -11.22
C ALA A 75 10.11 8.86 -10.17
N ALA A 76 9.73 8.48 -8.95
CA ALA A 76 10.68 8.10 -7.90
C ALA A 76 11.42 6.80 -8.24
N LEU A 77 10.70 5.78 -8.74
CA LEU A 77 11.28 4.51 -9.19
C LEU A 77 12.27 4.71 -10.34
N THR A 78 11.86 5.45 -11.37
CA THR A 78 12.74 5.76 -12.51
C THR A 78 14.01 6.49 -12.07
N THR A 79 13.88 7.47 -11.16
CA THR A 79 15.04 8.18 -10.59
C THR A 79 15.89 7.28 -9.70
N ALA A 80 15.27 6.28 -9.05
CA ALA A 80 15.99 5.27 -8.27
C ALA A 80 16.78 4.27 -9.15
N GLY A 81 16.57 4.24 -10.47
CA GLY A 81 17.23 3.33 -11.40
C GLY A 81 16.31 2.19 -11.90
N TYR A 82 15.02 2.25 -11.60
CA TYR A 82 14.01 1.27 -12.02
C TYR A 82 12.99 1.94 -12.94
N PRO A 83 13.25 2.01 -14.25
CA PRO A 83 12.37 2.72 -15.19
C PRO A 83 10.99 2.06 -15.26
N VAL A 84 9.96 2.85 -15.01
CA VAL A 84 8.55 2.43 -15.00
C VAL A 84 7.70 3.57 -15.56
N ALA A 85 6.91 3.31 -16.58
CA ALA A 85 5.96 4.25 -17.16
C ALA A 85 4.50 3.77 -17.06
N THR A 86 4.30 2.45 -17.00
CA THR A 86 2.98 1.81 -16.99
C THR A 86 2.81 0.87 -15.79
N PRO A 87 1.57 0.54 -15.38
CA PRO A 87 1.32 -0.50 -14.38
C PRO A 87 1.82 -1.88 -14.79
N ASP A 88 1.87 -2.20 -16.08
CA ASP A 88 2.41 -3.46 -16.55
C ASP A 88 3.92 -3.52 -16.36
N GLU A 89 4.67 -2.50 -16.78
CA GLU A 89 6.09 -2.37 -16.51
C GLU A 89 6.40 -2.39 -15.00
N PHE A 90 5.55 -1.77 -14.19
CA PHE A 90 5.65 -1.83 -12.72
C PHE A 90 5.59 -3.27 -12.21
N CYS A 91 4.66 -4.08 -12.72
CA CYS A 91 4.57 -5.49 -12.40
C CYS A 91 5.76 -6.30 -12.93
N GLU A 92 6.23 -6.03 -14.15
CA GLU A 92 7.39 -6.69 -14.77
C GLU A 92 8.68 -6.47 -13.98
N GLN A 93 8.84 -5.30 -13.36
CA GLN A 93 9.94 -5.01 -12.43
C GLN A 93 9.83 -5.76 -11.08
N GLY A 94 8.75 -6.53 -10.88
CA GLY A 94 8.48 -7.24 -9.64
C GLY A 94 7.86 -6.34 -8.55
N PHE A 95 7.27 -5.22 -8.92
CA PHE A 95 6.61 -4.32 -7.99
C PHE A 95 5.09 -4.58 -7.96
N PHE A 96 4.49 -4.35 -6.81
CA PHE A 96 3.05 -4.45 -6.66
C PHE A 96 2.52 -3.42 -5.66
N MET A 97 1.23 -3.05 -5.79
CA MET A 97 0.60 -2.06 -4.92
C MET A 97 -0.75 -2.57 -4.39
N VAL A 98 -0.97 -2.42 -3.10
CA VAL A 98 -2.29 -2.63 -2.48
C VAL A 98 -2.63 -1.48 -1.53
N PRO A 99 -3.88 -1.03 -1.46
CA PRO A 99 -4.30 -0.10 -0.42
C PRO A 99 -4.48 -0.85 0.91
N ALA A 100 -4.11 -0.24 2.04
CA ALA A 100 -4.35 -0.81 3.37
C ALA A 100 -5.85 -0.89 3.66
N VAL A 101 -6.58 0.18 3.43
CA VAL A 101 -8.05 0.24 3.47
C VAL A 101 -8.60 0.13 2.06
N LYS A 102 -9.61 -0.74 1.85
CA LYS A 102 -10.10 -1.12 0.51
C LYS A 102 -11.17 -0.17 -0.05
N CYS A 103 -11.70 0.69 0.78
CA CYS A 103 -12.74 1.64 0.43
C CYS A 103 -12.17 3.07 0.49
N PRO A 104 -12.59 3.98 -0.41
CA PRO A 104 -12.23 5.38 -0.29
C PRO A 104 -12.83 5.98 0.98
N SER A 105 -12.13 6.94 1.56
CA SER A 105 -12.60 7.69 2.73
C SER A 105 -12.79 9.14 2.35
N CYS A 106 -13.92 9.73 2.76
CA CYS A 106 -14.31 11.07 2.40
C CYS A 106 -14.67 11.91 3.63
N HIS A 107 -14.27 13.18 3.61
CA HIS A 107 -14.78 14.20 4.51
C HIS A 107 -15.03 15.48 3.70
N ASN A 108 -16.27 15.98 3.75
CA ASN A 108 -16.68 17.17 2.98
C ASN A 108 -16.35 17.09 1.48
N GLY A 109 -16.58 15.91 0.85
CA GLY A 109 -16.36 15.72 -0.58
C GLY A 109 -14.89 15.60 -1.01
N LYS A 110 -13.96 15.49 -0.07
CA LYS A 110 -12.51 15.37 -0.33
C LYS A 110 -11.95 14.10 0.31
N ASP A 111 -10.82 13.66 -0.19
CA ASP A 111 -10.06 12.56 0.42
C ASP A 111 -9.84 12.82 1.91
N ALA A 112 -10.07 11.80 2.70
CA ALA A 112 -9.87 11.84 4.13
C ALA A 112 -9.04 10.63 4.60
N ARG A 113 -8.39 10.80 5.74
CA ARG A 113 -7.74 9.68 6.42
C ARG A 113 -8.81 8.66 6.84
N PRO A 114 -8.62 7.35 6.57
CA PRO A 114 -9.52 6.31 7.06
C PRO A 114 -9.68 6.37 8.58
N SER A 115 -10.89 6.08 9.06
CA SER A 115 -11.14 5.95 10.48
C SER A 115 -10.43 4.73 11.06
N ALA A 116 -10.20 4.72 12.38
CA ALA A 116 -9.63 3.58 13.08
C ALA A 116 -10.47 2.30 12.87
N GLY A 117 -11.80 2.42 12.84
CA GLY A 117 -12.69 1.29 12.54
C GLY A 117 -12.48 0.73 11.14
N ALA A 118 -12.33 1.59 10.11
CA ALA A 118 -12.04 1.14 8.75
C ALA A 118 -10.69 0.42 8.64
N VAL A 119 -9.66 0.94 9.32
CA VAL A 119 -8.34 0.30 9.39
C VAL A 119 -8.45 -1.09 10.03
N THR A 120 -9.12 -1.19 11.19
CA THR A 120 -9.33 -2.45 11.90
C THR A 120 -10.10 -3.47 11.06
N ASN A 121 -11.18 -3.03 10.40
CA ASN A 121 -12.00 -3.88 9.54
C ASN A 121 -11.25 -4.38 8.31
N CYS A 122 -10.31 -3.61 7.78
CA CYS A 122 -9.51 -3.97 6.61
C CYS A 122 -8.22 -4.73 6.94
N ALA A 123 -7.72 -4.69 8.18
CA ALA A 123 -6.49 -5.35 8.60
C ALA A 123 -6.43 -6.85 8.25
N PRO A 124 -7.50 -7.67 8.41
CA PRO A 124 -7.49 -9.07 7.99
C PRO A 124 -7.28 -9.25 6.48
N PHE A 125 -7.85 -8.36 5.64
CA PHE A 125 -7.63 -8.40 4.19
C PHE A 125 -6.21 -8.03 3.82
N LEU A 126 -5.63 -7.02 4.48
CA LEU A 126 -4.25 -6.62 4.25
C LEU A 126 -3.29 -7.77 4.58
N ARG A 127 -3.45 -8.39 5.76
CA ARG A 127 -2.64 -9.56 6.16
C ARG A 127 -2.74 -10.70 5.15
N GLU A 128 -3.95 -11.03 4.72
CA GLU A 128 -4.17 -12.11 3.76
C GLU A 128 -3.57 -11.78 2.39
N GLN A 129 -3.70 -10.55 1.91
CA GLN A 129 -3.06 -10.11 0.68
C GLN A 129 -1.54 -10.21 0.77
N CYS A 130 -0.93 -9.71 1.85
CA CYS A 130 0.51 -9.84 2.06
C CYS A 130 0.97 -11.30 2.09
N ALA A 131 0.19 -12.19 2.73
CA ALA A 131 0.51 -13.62 2.78
C ALA A 131 0.41 -14.31 1.40
N ILE A 132 -0.57 -13.93 0.58
CA ILE A 132 -0.76 -14.47 -0.79
C ILE A 132 0.31 -13.94 -1.75
N ILE A 133 0.61 -12.65 -1.67
CA ILE A 133 1.63 -11.96 -2.48
C ILE A 133 3.01 -12.51 -2.12
N ALA A 134 3.25 -12.76 -0.84
CA ALA A 134 4.52 -13.22 -0.29
C ALA A 134 5.72 -12.37 -0.78
N PRO A 135 5.67 -11.03 -0.63
CA PRO A 135 6.68 -10.14 -1.16
C PRO A 135 8.02 -10.32 -0.45
N GLU A 136 9.12 -10.00 -1.11
CA GLU A 136 10.44 -10.01 -0.48
C GLU A 136 10.55 -8.87 0.54
N ARG A 137 9.94 -7.71 0.27
CA ARG A 137 9.97 -6.51 1.11
C ARG A 137 8.64 -5.75 1.02
N ILE A 138 8.32 -4.94 2.04
CA ILE A 138 7.10 -4.10 2.07
C ILE A 138 7.49 -2.66 2.39
N LEU A 139 6.96 -1.71 1.60
CA LEU A 139 7.17 -0.27 1.78
C LEU A 139 5.82 0.46 1.89
N ALA A 140 5.52 1.02 3.06
CA ALA A 140 4.32 1.81 3.30
C ALA A 140 4.51 3.25 2.80
N LEU A 141 3.53 3.77 2.04
CA LEU A 141 3.55 5.10 1.46
C LEU A 141 2.82 6.11 2.36
N GLY A 142 3.55 6.78 3.20
CA GLY A 142 3.07 7.79 4.15
C GLY A 142 2.69 7.22 5.52
N GLN A 143 2.56 8.14 6.50
CA GLN A 143 2.30 7.78 7.91
C GLN A 143 1.03 6.92 8.07
N ALA A 144 -0.07 7.31 7.43
CA ALA A 144 -1.34 6.59 7.59
C ALA A 144 -1.30 5.16 7.02
N ALA A 145 -0.52 4.92 5.95
CA ALA A 145 -0.28 3.57 5.44
C ALA A 145 0.59 2.77 6.40
N MET A 146 1.63 3.39 6.97
CA MET A 146 2.49 2.76 7.99
C MET A 146 1.70 2.39 9.24
N ASP A 147 0.86 3.29 9.76
CA ASP A 147 0.01 3.02 10.94
C ASP A 147 -0.96 1.87 10.68
N SER A 148 -1.54 1.82 9.47
CA SER A 148 -2.45 0.75 9.06
C SER A 148 -1.74 -0.60 8.97
N LEU A 149 -0.53 -0.61 8.43
CA LEU A 149 0.31 -1.80 8.34
C LEU A 149 0.75 -2.25 9.74
N ALA A 150 1.18 -1.31 10.58
CA ALA A 150 1.55 -1.57 11.96
C ALA A 150 0.39 -2.20 12.74
N GLY A 151 -0.81 -1.62 12.66
CA GLY A 151 -2.00 -2.19 13.28
C GLY A 151 -2.38 -3.56 12.74
N ALA A 152 -2.16 -3.81 11.45
CA ALA A 152 -2.44 -5.12 10.85
C ALA A 152 -1.49 -6.22 11.36
N PHE A 153 -0.23 -5.89 11.64
CA PHE A 153 0.82 -6.86 12.00
C PHE A 153 1.31 -6.76 13.45
N GLY A 154 0.75 -5.85 14.25
CA GLY A 154 1.15 -5.65 15.64
C GLY A 154 2.53 -5.03 15.80
N LEU A 155 2.96 -4.19 14.84
CA LEU A 155 4.25 -3.52 14.91
C LEU A 155 4.19 -2.32 15.87
N GLN A 156 5.25 -2.14 16.64
CA GLN A 156 5.40 -0.99 17.53
C GLN A 156 6.11 0.13 16.76
N THR A 157 5.35 1.10 16.26
CA THR A 157 5.88 2.27 15.56
C THR A 157 6.09 3.43 16.52
N THR A 158 6.95 4.39 16.15
CA THR A 158 7.16 5.62 16.93
C THR A 158 6.03 6.62 16.72
N GLY A 159 5.11 6.37 15.78
CA GLY A 159 4.06 7.29 15.35
C GLY A 159 4.57 8.47 14.52
N THR A 160 5.85 8.47 14.16
CA THR A 160 6.48 9.54 13.37
C THR A 160 7.26 8.92 12.21
N LEU A 161 6.77 9.07 11.00
CA LEU A 161 7.34 8.47 9.80
C LEU A 161 8.84 8.78 9.62
N GLY A 162 9.26 10.00 9.93
CA GLY A 162 10.67 10.38 9.82
C GLY A 162 11.62 9.54 10.69
N LYS A 163 11.13 9.00 11.82
CA LYS A 163 11.86 8.05 12.68
C LYS A 163 11.62 6.63 12.20
N ASP A 164 10.37 6.31 11.88
CA ASP A 164 9.96 4.97 11.50
C ASP A 164 10.64 4.49 10.20
N ARG A 165 10.91 5.38 9.24
CA ARG A 165 11.61 5.03 7.99
C ARG A 165 13.08 4.66 8.19
N GLN A 166 13.67 5.00 9.32
CA GLN A 166 15.07 4.70 9.66
C GLN A 166 15.23 3.39 10.45
N HIS A 167 14.12 2.83 10.95
CA HIS A 167 14.10 1.62 11.78
C HIS A 167 13.14 0.59 11.19
N PRO A 168 13.61 -0.28 10.30
CA PRO A 168 12.77 -1.27 9.68
C PRO A 168 12.28 -2.32 10.67
N TRP A 169 11.07 -2.74 10.46
CA TRP A 169 10.47 -3.86 11.15
C TRP A 169 10.56 -5.14 10.31
N ARG A 170 10.20 -6.24 10.92
CA ARG A 170 10.02 -7.52 10.25
C ARG A 170 8.67 -8.11 10.59
N VAL A 171 7.97 -8.61 9.58
CA VAL A 171 6.73 -9.35 9.75
C VAL A 171 6.93 -10.80 9.32
N MET A 172 6.27 -11.71 10.01
CA MET A 172 6.28 -13.12 9.64
C MET A 172 5.21 -13.38 8.56
N LEU A 173 5.62 -13.69 7.35
CA LEU A 173 4.75 -14.02 6.23
C LEU A 173 5.16 -15.36 5.61
N ALA A 174 4.22 -16.30 5.53
CA ALA A 174 4.45 -17.62 4.93
C ALA A 174 5.73 -18.33 5.43
N GLY A 175 6.02 -18.20 6.73
CA GLY A 175 7.17 -18.86 7.37
C GLY A 175 8.51 -18.12 7.21
N ARG A 176 8.54 -16.92 6.66
CA ARG A 176 9.75 -16.10 6.53
C ARG A 176 9.60 -14.71 7.12
N HIS A 177 10.69 -14.14 7.60
CA HIS A 177 10.75 -12.76 8.01
C HIS A 177 10.85 -11.84 6.78
N VAL A 178 9.88 -10.93 6.62
CA VAL A 178 9.83 -9.96 5.54
C VAL A 178 10.11 -8.57 6.09
N PRO A 179 11.12 -7.85 5.59
CA PRO A 179 11.39 -6.47 5.99
C PRO A 179 10.24 -5.54 5.63
N VAL A 180 9.93 -4.62 6.56
CA VAL A 180 8.89 -3.61 6.42
C VAL A 180 9.47 -2.26 6.79
N SER A 181 9.23 -1.23 5.97
CA SER A 181 9.58 0.15 6.27
C SER A 181 8.48 1.10 5.80
N GLY A 182 8.57 2.35 6.18
CA GLY A 182 7.76 3.43 5.66
C GLY A 182 8.57 4.41 4.81
N THR A 183 7.92 5.11 3.89
CA THR A 183 8.45 6.27 3.18
C THR A 183 7.39 7.36 3.08
N TYR A 184 7.76 8.55 2.65
CA TYR A 184 6.80 9.62 2.44
C TYR A 184 5.83 9.30 1.30
N PHE A 185 4.66 9.96 1.32
CA PHE A 185 3.67 9.80 0.27
C PHE A 185 4.17 10.37 -1.06
N ALA A 186 4.16 9.58 -2.12
CA ALA A 186 4.74 9.95 -3.42
C ALA A 186 3.79 10.79 -4.31
N GLY A 187 2.54 11.03 -3.90
CA GLY A 187 1.51 11.67 -4.72
C GLY A 187 1.69 13.16 -5.01
N THR A 188 2.77 13.81 -4.56
CA THR A 188 3.04 15.21 -4.85
C THR A 188 4.45 15.40 -5.37
N ARG A 189 4.60 15.72 -6.68
CA ARG A 189 5.89 15.93 -7.35
C ARG A 189 6.77 17.03 -6.73
N ARG A 190 6.21 17.97 -5.98
CA ARG A 190 6.92 19.08 -5.33
C ARG A 190 7.29 18.79 -3.88
N HIS A 191 7.27 17.54 -3.47
CA HIS A 191 7.51 17.20 -2.08
C HIS A 191 8.99 17.43 -1.76
N ARG A 192 9.27 18.24 -0.69
CA ARG A 192 10.63 18.43 -0.13
C ARG A 192 11.31 17.10 0.21
N LYS A 193 10.55 16.02 0.28
CA LYS A 193 10.95 14.67 0.64
C LYS A 193 11.10 13.70 -0.54
N PHE A 194 11.09 14.21 -1.78
CA PHE A 194 11.21 13.34 -2.96
C PHE A 194 12.53 12.56 -2.98
N GLY A 195 13.64 13.22 -2.60
CA GLY A 195 14.95 12.56 -2.44
C GLY A 195 14.95 11.48 -1.36
N ASP A 196 14.22 11.69 -0.26
CA ASP A 196 14.05 10.67 0.79
C ASP A 196 13.31 9.43 0.25
N ILE A 197 12.25 9.62 -0.56
CA ILE A 197 11.50 8.51 -1.17
C ILE A 197 12.41 7.68 -2.07
N ILE A 198 13.22 8.32 -2.90
CA ILE A 198 14.20 7.65 -3.77
C ILE A 198 15.20 6.85 -2.95
N ALA A 199 15.76 7.46 -1.90
CA ALA A 199 16.71 6.80 -1.00
C ALA A 199 16.08 5.58 -0.30
N ASP A 200 14.85 5.70 0.18
CA ASP A 200 14.13 4.58 0.83
C ASP A 200 13.86 3.43 -0.16
N ILE A 201 13.46 3.74 -1.40
CA ILE A 201 13.27 2.73 -2.45
C ILE A 201 14.57 1.99 -2.73
N ARG A 202 15.69 2.72 -2.91
CA ARG A 202 17.01 2.11 -3.12
C ARG A 202 17.40 1.23 -1.94
N THR A 203 17.28 1.76 -0.72
CA THR A 203 17.58 1.00 0.50
C THR A 203 16.77 -0.30 0.55
N MET A 204 15.48 -0.25 0.20
CA MET A 204 14.62 -1.43 0.18
C MET A 204 14.97 -2.41 -0.94
N LEU A 205 15.49 -1.97 -2.09
CA LEU A 205 15.77 -2.84 -3.23
C LEU A 205 17.21 -3.33 -3.29
N ASP A 206 18.18 -2.47 -2.95
CA ASP A 206 19.61 -2.73 -3.11
C ASP A 206 20.28 -3.11 -1.79
N GLY A 207 19.60 -2.83 -0.66
CA GLY A 207 20.21 -2.99 0.65
C GLY A 207 20.35 -4.45 1.08
N ASP A 208 21.56 -4.99 1.02
CA ASP A 208 21.95 -6.23 1.70
C ASP A 208 21.96 -6.08 3.23
N GLY A 209 21.75 -4.85 3.72
CA GLY A 209 21.84 -4.45 5.14
C GLY A 209 20.64 -4.77 6.02
N TRP A 210 19.57 -5.36 5.50
CA TRP A 210 18.37 -5.73 6.27
C TRP A 210 18.48 -7.14 6.89
N GLY A 211 19.65 -7.61 6.94
CA GLY A 211 20.09 -8.78 7.12
C GLY A 211 20.14 -9.73 8.19
N LYS A 212 21.10 -10.05 8.65
CA LYS A 212 21.44 -11.28 9.39
C LYS A 212 20.90 -11.26 10.83
#